data_70f1290fa1f24f3082ac357fc02f03ef
#
_entry.id   70f1290fa1f24f3082ac357fc02f03ef
#
_cell.length_a   1.000
_cell.length_b   1.000
_cell.length_c   1.000
_cell.angle_alpha   90.00
_cell.angle_beta   90.00
_cell.angle_gamma   90.00
#
_symmetry.space_group_name_H-M   'P 1'
#
loop_
_entity.id
_entity.type
_entity.pdbx_description
1 polymer ?
#
loop_
_entity_poly.entity_id
_entity_poly.type
_entity_poly.pdbx_seq_one_letter_code
_entity_poly.pdbx_strand_id
1 'polypeptide(L)'
;YNGQAQQVFFEEDETFNLNSYKTKSGKYIVISSSKTISDEYWILNANEPNKKFKLFQSRVDGLEFSISHANDKWLIRTNTDNSENFKIMTCGEGKTEISDWTEYIEHRKSVYVEGVEVFKDFYVLVERENGERRFKVILIDDNSHYFIDFDEEVFAISPSVNADINNKKFRFNYSSLTTPNSVID
;
A
#
# COMPACT_ATOMS: atom_id res chain seq x y z
N TYR A 1 22.38 -23.66 -8.88
CA TYR A 1 20.93 -23.83 -9.00
C TYR A 1 20.66 -25.08 -9.82
N ASN A 2 20.24 -26.18 -9.18
CA ASN A 2 19.84 -27.42 -9.83
C ASN A 2 18.32 -27.60 -9.85
N GLY A 3 17.57 -26.52 -9.67
CA GLY A 3 16.13 -26.55 -9.53
C GLY A 3 15.40 -26.60 -10.85
N GLN A 4 14.50 -27.55 -10.99
CA GLN A 4 13.46 -27.47 -12.00
C GLN A 4 12.55 -26.31 -11.66
N ALA A 5 12.22 -25.45 -12.65
CA ALA A 5 11.24 -24.40 -12.48
C ALA A 5 9.88 -25.03 -12.14
N GLN A 6 9.25 -24.56 -11.08
CA GLN A 6 7.91 -24.98 -10.67
C GLN A 6 6.96 -23.80 -10.81
N GLN A 7 5.86 -24.01 -11.54
CA GLN A 7 4.79 -23.02 -11.59
C GLN A 7 4.04 -22.99 -10.26
N VAL A 8 3.99 -21.82 -9.62
CA VAL A 8 3.35 -21.61 -8.30
C VAL A 8 2.00 -20.90 -8.40
N PHE A 9 1.77 -20.21 -9.52
CA PHE A 9 0.52 -19.49 -9.80
C PHE A 9 0.30 -19.41 -11.31
N PHE A 10 -0.97 -19.36 -11.73
CA PHE A 10 -1.38 -19.13 -13.10
C PHE A 10 -2.67 -18.33 -13.12
N GLU A 11 -2.71 -17.25 -13.89
CA GLU A 11 -3.91 -16.47 -14.16
C GLU A 11 -4.49 -16.90 -15.50
N GLU A 12 -5.73 -17.34 -15.50
CA GLU A 12 -6.42 -17.80 -16.70
C GLU A 12 -7.02 -16.66 -17.53
N ASP A 13 -7.35 -15.55 -16.88
CA ASP A 13 -7.93 -14.36 -17.54
C ASP A 13 -6.81 -13.44 -18.03
N GLU A 14 -6.55 -13.41 -19.32
CA GLU A 14 -5.52 -12.60 -19.97
C GLU A 14 -5.73 -11.08 -19.79
N THR A 15 -6.88 -10.64 -19.28
CA THR A 15 -7.15 -9.22 -18.97
C THR A 15 -6.53 -8.78 -17.64
N PHE A 16 -6.08 -9.71 -16.82
CA PHE A 16 -5.41 -9.44 -15.55
C PHE A 16 -3.90 -9.37 -15.71
N ASN A 17 -3.30 -8.42 -15.03
CA ASN A 17 -1.86 -8.28 -14.92
C ASN A 17 -1.37 -8.92 -13.62
N LEU A 18 -0.38 -9.81 -13.73
CA LEU A 18 0.27 -10.42 -12.57
C LEU A 18 1.51 -9.63 -12.16
N ASN A 19 1.65 -9.42 -10.86
CA ASN A 19 2.88 -8.93 -10.25
C ASN A 19 3.20 -9.74 -8.99
N SER A 20 4.47 -9.76 -8.59
CA SER A 20 4.89 -10.38 -7.35
C SER A 20 5.93 -9.51 -6.64
N TYR A 21 5.81 -9.41 -5.33
CA TYR A 21 6.73 -8.64 -4.51
C TYR A 21 6.84 -9.21 -3.10
N LYS A 22 7.89 -8.84 -2.39
CA LYS A 22 8.03 -9.09 -0.96
C LYS A 22 7.54 -7.87 -0.19
N THR A 23 6.74 -8.09 0.84
CA THR A 23 6.29 -6.99 1.70
C THR A 23 7.49 -6.27 2.33
N LYS A 24 7.35 -4.98 2.60
CA LYS A 24 8.41 -4.17 3.24
C LYS A 24 8.82 -4.71 4.62
N SER A 25 7.90 -5.34 5.34
CA SER A 25 8.19 -6.09 6.57
C SER A 25 9.09 -7.32 6.36
N GLY A 26 9.28 -7.75 5.11
CA GLY A 26 10.02 -8.96 4.78
C GLY A 26 9.30 -10.26 5.10
N LYS A 27 8.12 -10.22 5.72
CA LYS A 27 7.41 -11.39 6.26
C LYS A 27 6.63 -12.17 5.21
N TYR A 28 6.13 -11.50 4.17
CA TYR A 28 5.30 -12.15 3.15
C TYR A 28 5.83 -11.92 1.73
N ILE A 29 5.63 -12.92 0.89
CA ILE A 29 5.69 -12.81 -0.57
C ILE A 29 4.24 -12.70 -1.02
N VAL A 30 3.98 -11.72 -1.88
CA VAL A 30 2.64 -11.39 -2.38
C VAL A 30 2.60 -11.62 -3.89
N ILE A 31 1.50 -12.21 -4.37
CA ILE A 31 1.11 -12.20 -5.78
C ILE A 31 -0.14 -11.32 -5.87
N SER A 32 -0.12 -10.34 -6.77
CA SER A 32 -1.29 -9.55 -7.13
C SER A 32 -1.73 -9.89 -8.54
N SER A 33 -3.02 -10.12 -8.71
CA SER A 33 -3.69 -10.23 -10.01
C SER A 33 -4.69 -9.09 -10.11
N SER A 34 -4.48 -8.15 -11.02
CA SER A 34 -5.24 -6.90 -11.08
C SER A 34 -5.60 -6.48 -12.49
N LYS A 35 -6.78 -5.88 -12.63
CA LYS A 35 -7.24 -5.14 -13.81
C LYS A 35 -7.79 -3.78 -13.37
N THR A 36 -8.32 -2.99 -14.31
CA THR A 36 -8.72 -1.58 -14.08
C THR A 36 -9.56 -1.34 -12.82
N ILE A 37 -10.51 -2.23 -12.52
CA ILE A 37 -11.48 -2.07 -11.42
C ILE A 37 -11.66 -3.35 -10.59
N SER A 38 -10.65 -4.22 -10.54
CA SER A 38 -10.76 -5.46 -9.77
C SER A 38 -9.39 -6.00 -9.42
N ASP A 39 -9.21 -6.30 -8.15
CA ASP A 39 -7.96 -6.81 -7.60
C ASP A 39 -8.17 -8.12 -6.85
N GLU A 40 -7.15 -8.97 -6.87
CA GLU A 40 -7.04 -10.18 -6.09
C GLU A 40 -5.59 -10.33 -5.58
N TYR A 41 -5.44 -10.74 -4.33
CA TYR A 41 -4.13 -10.92 -3.72
C TYR A 41 -3.96 -12.29 -3.11
N TRP A 42 -2.75 -12.83 -3.24
CA TRP A 42 -2.32 -14.09 -2.66
C TRP A 42 -1.05 -13.87 -1.85
N ILE A 43 -0.94 -14.51 -0.70
CA ILE A 43 0.17 -14.32 0.22
C ILE A 43 0.84 -15.64 0.60
N LEU A 44 2.15 -15.59 0.80
CA LEU A 44 2.95 -16.70 1.30
C LEU A 44 3.89 -16.17 2.38
N ASN A 45 3.97 -16.83 3.53
CA ASN A 45 4.97 -16.52 4.53
C ASN A 45 6.37 -16.76 3.95
N ALA A 46 7.20 -15.72 3.88
CA ALA A 46 8.54 -15.78 3.28
C ALA A 46 9.50 -16.73 4.01
N ASN A 47 9.23 -17.06 5.28
CA ASN A 47 10.01 -18.05 6.05
C ASN A 47 9.54 -19.50 5.78
N GLU A 48 8.48 -19.69 5.02
CA GLU A 48 7.92 -21.01 4.68
C GLU A 48 7.74 -21.16 3.15
N PRO A 49 8.81 -21.00 2.37
CA PRO A 49 8.73 -20.87 0.90
C PRO A 49 8.22 -22.15 0.20
N ASN A 50 8.21 -23.28 0.88
CA ASN A 50 7.70 -24.56 0.36
C ASN A 50 6.19 -24.74 0.56
N LYS A 51 5.52 -23.81 1.26
CA LYS A 51 4.07 -23.82 1.39
C LYS A 51 3.41 -23.22 0.15
N LYS A 52 2.11 -23.46 0.02
CA LYS A 52 1.30 -22.86 -1.05
C LYS A 52 0.91 -21.43 -0.68
N PHE A 53 0.77 -20.59 -1.67
CA PHE A 53 0.12 -19.30 -1.53
C PHE A 53 -1.30 -19.48 -0.99
N LYS A 54 -1.70 -18.58 -0.10
CA LYS A 54 -3.07 -18.48 0.42
C LYS A 54 -3.73 -17.27 -0.20
N LEU A 55 -4.99 -17.41 -0.56
CA LEU A 55 -5.80 -16.30 -0.97
C LEU A 55 -5.92 -15.29 0.19
N PHE A 56 -5.64 -14.03 -0.09
CA PHE A 56 -5.85 -12.92 0.84
C PHE A 56 -7.30 -12.45 0.77
N GLN A 57 -7.73 -12.06 -0.41
CA GLN A 57 -9.09 -11.66 -0.75
C GLN A 57 -9.29 -11.96 -2.24
N SER A 58 -10.39 -12.64 -2.55
CA SER A 58 -10.79 -12.90 -3.93
C SER A 58 -11.23 -11.62 -4.63
N ARG A 59 -11.12 -11.64 -5.95
CA ARG A 59 -11.64 -10.55 -6.77
C ARG A 59 -13.16 -10.42 -6.63
N VAL A 60 -13.60 -9.17 -6.55
CA VAL A 60 -15.00 -8.77 -6.63
C VAL A 60 -15.07 -7.66 -7.65
N ASP A 61 -16.02 -7.73 -8.57
CA ASP A 61 -16.14 -6.70 -9.61
C ASP A 61 -16.41 -5.32 -8.98
N GLY A 62 -15.63 -4.32 -9.38
CA GLY A 62 -15.67 -2.98 -8.82
C GLY A 62 -14.90 -2.80 -7.50
N LEU A 63 -14.39 -3.85 -6.87
CA LEU A 63 -13.55 -3.74 -5.69
C LEU A 63 -12.09 -3.56 -6.08
N GLU A 64 -11.58 -2.38 -5.77
CA GLU A 64 -10.17 -2.03 -5.92
C GLU A 64 -9.52 -1.99 -4.54
N PHE A 65 -8.37 -2.66 -4.39
CA PHE A 65 -7.62 -2.58 -3.14
C PHE A 65 -6.13 -2.88 -3.36
N SER A 66 -5.32 -2.39 -2.45
CA SER A 66 -3.90 -2.74 -2.34
C SER A 66 -3.54 -3.02 -0.89
N ILE A 67 -2.54 -3.88 -0.68
CA ILE A 67 -2.16 -4.35 0.65
C ILE A 67 -0.73 -3.97 1.00
N SER A 68 -0.53 -3.56 2.25
CA SER A 68 0.77 -3.32 2.86
C SER A 68 0.83 -4.01 4.22
N HIS A 69 1.98 -4.57 4.60
CA HIS A 69 2.13 -5.29 5.85
C HIS A 69 3.15 -4.62 6.77
N ALA A 70 2.74 -4.33 7.99
CA ALA A 70 3.59 -3.83 9.07
C ALA A 70 3.00 -4.18 10.45
N ASN A 71 3.86 -4.35 11.45
CA ASN A 71 3.44 -4.53 12.86
C ASN A 71 2.37 -5.62 13.05
N ASP A 72 2.59 -6.79 12.42
CA ASP A 72 1.74 -7.98 12.47
C ASP A 72 0.28 -7.75 12.03
N LYS A 73 0.05 -6.74 11.19
CA LYS A 73 -1.25 -6.46 10.59
C LYS A 73 -1.12 -5.99 9.13
N TRP A 74 -2.20 -6.08 8.41
CA TRP A 74 -2.34 -5.55 7.07
C TRP A 74 -3.00 -4.17 7.10
N LEU A 75 -2.47 -3.26 6.29
CA LEU A 75 -3.14 -2.03 5.90
C LEU A 75 -3.62 -2.20 4.47
N ILE A 76 -4.88 -1.86 4.25
CA ILE A 76 -5.58 -2.11 2.99
C ILE A 76 -6.15 -0.77 2.52
N ARG A 77 -5.59 -0.25 1.43
CA ARG A 77 -6.20 0.87 0.72
C ARG A 77 -7.31 0.32 -0.17
N THR A 78 -8.54 0.81 -0.03
CA THR A 78 -9.68 0.22 -0.75
C THR A 78 -10.79 1.23 -1.02
N ASN A 79 -11.60 0.94 -2.07
CA ASN A 79 -12.83 1.67 -2.40
C ASN A 79 -14.10 0.99 -1.85
N THR A 80 -13.97 0.01 -0.95
CA THR A 80 -15.12 -0.68 -0.36
C THR A 80 -16.12 0.31 0.26
N ASP A 81 -17.38 -0.09 0.41
CA ASP A 81 -18.48 0.71 0.96
C ASP A 81 -18.68 2.06 0.24
N ASN A 82 -18.58 2.06 -1.09
CA ASN A 82 -18.69 3.24 -1.96
C ASN A 82 -17.69 4.36 -1.62
N SER A 83 -16.49 3.98 -1.19
CA SER A 83 -15.40 4.92 -0.88
C SER A 83 -14.67 5.32 -2.17
N GLU A 84 -15.29 6.12 -3.03
CA GLU A 84 -14.77 6.51 -4.36
C GLU A 84 -13.36 7.13 -4.31
N ASN A 85 -13.03 7.83 -3.23
CA ASN A 85 -11.72 8.43 -3.00
C ASN A 85 -10.80 7.56 -2.14
N PHE A 86 -11.16 6.28 -1.98
CA PHE A 86 -10.48 5.30 -1.15
C PHE A 86 -10.44 5.64 0.35
N LYS A 87 -10.23 4.62 1.13
CA LYS A 87 -9.99 4.67 2.57
C LYS A 87 -8.94 3.64 2.96
N ILE A 88 -8.51 3.65 4.22
CA ILE A 88 -7.61 2.63 4.75
C ILE A 88 -8.37 1.76 5.73
N MET A 89 -8.39 0.48 5.44
CA MET A 89 -8.87 -0.58 6.33
C MET A 89 -7.66 -1.30 6.92
N THR A 90 -7.88 -2.07 7.98
CA THR A 90 -6.86 -2.93 8.59
C THR A 90 -7.45 -4.27 8.96
N CYS A 91 -6.62 -5.32 8.95
CA CYS A 91 -6.98 -6.63 9.46
C CYS A 91 -5.75 -7.37 10.03
N GLY A 92 -6.01 -8.40 10.84
CA GLY A 92 -4.97 -9.27 11.36
C GLY A 92 -4.42 -10.23 10.29
N GLU A 93 -3.21 -10.74 10.50
CA GLU A 93 -2.51 -11.60 9.54
C GLU A 93 -3.26 -12.88 9.13
N GLY A 94 -4.06 -13.42 10.02
CA GLY A 94 -4.81 -14.68 9.79
C GLY A 94 -6.25 -14.50 9.32
N LYS A 95 -6.73 -13.25 9.25
CA LYS A 95 -8.09 -12.89 8.91
C LYS A 95 -8.05 -11.80 7.85
N THR A 96 -8.09 -12.19 6.58
CA THR A 96 -7.76 -11.32 5.46
C THR A 96 -8.93 -11.05 4.51
N GLU A 97 -10.05 -11.75 4.69
CA GLU A 97 -11.25 -11.53 3.88
C GLU A 97 -11.90 -10.18 4.20
N ILE A 98 -12.59 -9.60 3.24
CA ILE A 98 -13.25 -8.29 3.36
C ILE A 98 -14.16 -8.18 4.59
N SER A 99 -14.78 -9.27 5.03
CA SER A 99 -15.61 -9.33 6.24
C SER A 99 -14.81 -9.11 7.53
N ASP A 100 -13.50 -9.30 7.50
CA ASP A 100 -12.60 -9.12 8.66
C ASP A 100 -11.94 -7.74 8.68
N TRP A 101 -12.16 -6.92 7.63
CA TRP A 101 -11.54 -5.61 7.54
C TRP A 101 -12.24 -4.62 8.47
N THR A 102 -11.47 -3.89 9.23
CA THR A 102 -11.93 -2.81 10.10
C THR A 102 -11.40 -1.47 9.62
N GLU A 103 -12.21 -0.43 9.68
CA GLU A 103 -11.82 0.89 9.25
C GLU A 103 -10.72 1.46 10.15
N TYR A 104 -9.65 1.97 9.52
CA TYR A 104 -8.55 2.64 10.20
C TYR A 104 -8.50 4.14 9.88
N ILE A 105 -8.65 4.49 8.61
CA ILE A 105 -8.82 5.87 8.15
C ILE A 105 -10.09 5.92 7.32
N GLU A 106 -11.03 6.74 7.72
CA GLU A 106 -12.33 6.89 7.07
C GLU A 106 -12.22 7.49 5.66
N HIS A 107 -13.21 7.22 4.84
CA HIS A 107 -13.38 7.85 3.54
C HIS A 107 -13.67 9.35 3.70
N ARG A 108 -13.03 10.17 2.87
CA ARG A 108 -13.24 11.62 2.80
C ARG A 108 -13.56 12.04 1.37
N LYS A 109 -14.69 12.72 1.17
CA LYS A 109 -15.16 13.12 -0.17
C LYS A 109 -14.23 14.08 -0.90
N SER A 110 -13.48 14.91 -0.17
CA SER A 110 -12.55 15.90 -0.74
C SER A 110 -11.11 15.40 -0.85
N VAL A 111 -10.79 14.22 -0.30
CA VAL A 111 -9.42 13.71 -0.23
C VAL A 111 -9.33 12.35 -0.89
N TYR A 112 -8.56 12.28 -1.97
CA TYR A 112 -8.24 11.01 -2.63
C TYR A 112 -6.99 10.39 -1.99
N VAL A 113 -7.10 9.17 -1.49
CA VAL A 113 -5.97 8.43 -0.94
C VAL A 113 -5.27 7.69 -2.06
N GLU A 114 -4.10 8.18 -2.48
CA GLU A 114 -3.31 7.57 -3.57
C GLU A 114 -2.57 6.31 -3.11
N GLY A 115 -2.08 6.29 -1.86
CA GLY A 115 -1.30 5.17 -1.35
C GLY A 115 -0.96 5.29 0.13
N VAL A 116 -0.30 4.25 0.63
CA VAL A 116 0.25 4.21 1.99
C VAL A 116 1.67 3.63 1.97
N GLU A 117 2.61 4.36 2.56
CA GLU A 117 3.95 3.90 2.87
C GLU A 117 4.00 3.47 4.33
N VAL A 118 4.45 2.25 4.58
CA VAL A 118 4.49 1.68 5.93
C VAL A 118 5.91 1.66 6.48
N PHE A 119 6.05 2.06 7.75
CA PHE A 119 7.27 1.96 8.54
C PHE A 119 6.92 1.34 9.89
N LYS A 120 7.94 0.98 10.67
CA LYS A 120 7.74 0.35 11.98
C LYS A 120 7.03 1.27 12.97
N ASP A 121 7.36 2.56 12.96
CA ASP A 121 6.89 3.52 13.96
C ASP A 121 5.87 4.52 13.42
N PHE A 122 5.70 4.59 12.09
CA PHE A 122 4.77 5.53 11.46
C PHE A 122 4.29 5.02 10.10
N TYR A 123 3.19 5.56 9.63
CA TYR A 123 2.70 5.41 8.27
C TYR A 123 2.68 6.77 7.57
N VAL A 124 2.85 6.78 6.26
CA VAL A 124 2.68 7.99 5.45
C VAL A 124 1.58 7.74 4.43
N LEU A 125 0.48 8.47 4.54
CA LEU A 125 -0.53 8.49 3.49
C LEU A 125 -0.11 9.47 2.41
N VAL A 126 -0.19 9.02 1.18
CA VAL A 126 -0.07 9.85 -0.01
C VAL A 126 -1.49 10.26 -0.38
N GLU A 127 -1.81 11.52 -0.19
CA GLU A 127 -3.15 12.05 -0.38
C GLU A 127 -3.15 13.13 -1.46
N ARG A 128 -4.31 13.31 -2.10
CA ARG A 128 -4.57 14.43 -3.00
C ARG A 128 -5.83 15.17 -2.55
N GLU A 129 -5.72 16.46 -2.35
CA GLU A 129 -6.82 17.34 -2.01
C GLU A 129 -6.72 18.61 -2.85
N ASN A 130 -7.84 19.07 -3.41
CA ASN A 130 -7.89 20.25 -4.29
C ASN A 130 -6.89 20.20 -5.47
N GLY A 131 -6.56 18.99 -5.96
CA GLY A 131 -5.58 18.79 -7.02
C GLY A 131 -4.13 18.67 -6.55
N GLU A 132 -3.82 19.01 -5.31
CA GLU A 132 -2.48 19.00 -4.74
C GLU A 132 -2.20 17.70 -3.99
N ARG A 133 -1.01 17.13 -4.22
CA ARG A 133 -0.52 15.98 -3.45
C ARG A 133 0.06 16.44 -2.14
N ARG A 134 -0.20 15.70 -1.07
CA ARG A 134 0.36 15.95 0.26
C ARG A 134 0.71 14.64 0.95
N PHE A 135 1.60 14.70 1.92
CA PHE A 135 1.98 13.58 2.76
C PHE A 135 1.45 13.79 4.18
N LYS A 136 0.60 12.86 4.63
CA LYS A 136 0.11 12.81 6.00
C LYS A 136 0.86 11.73 6.75
N VAL A 137 1.66 12.11 7.74
CA VAL A 137 2.39 11.20 8.62
C VAL A 137 1.51 10.86 9.82
N ILE A 138 1.38 9.57 10.12
CA ILE A 138 0.61 9.06 11.27
C ILE A 138 1.57 8.30 12.16
N LEU A 139 1.74 8.74 13.39
CA LEU A 139 2.54 8.06 14.41
C LEU A 139 1.72 6.90 14.99
N ILE A 140 2.38 5.71 15.13
CA ILE A 140 1.67 4.50 15.54
C ILE A 140 1.41 4.48 17.05
N ASP A 141 2.28 5.09 17.84
CA ASP A 141 2.22 5.02 19.30
C ASP A 141 0.96 5.69 19.89
N ASP A 142 0.53 6.81 19.31
CA ASP A 142 -0.58 7.61 19.82
C ASP A 142 -1.64 7.98 18.77
N ASN A 143 -1.49 7.49 17.53
CA ASN A 143 -2.30 7.86 16.37
C ASN A 143 -2.33 9.36 16.05
N SER A 144 -1.41 10.14 16.61
CA SER A 144 -1.26 11.53 16.21
C SER A 144 -0.79 11.64 14.77
N HIS A 145 -1.10 12.75 14.13
CA HIS A 145 -0.69 12.96 12.74
C HIS A 145 -0.32 14.41 12.47
N TYR A 146 0.50 14.59 11.44
CA TYR A 146 0.86 15.88 10.88
C TYR A 146 1.03 15.78 9.37
N PHE A 147 1.00 16.93 8.69
CA PHE A 147 1.35 17.01 7.27
C PHE A 147 2.79 17.48 7.13
N ILE A 148 3.46 17.02 6.08
CA ILE A 148 4.74 17.60 5.68
C ILE A 148 4.41 18.87 4.91
N ASP A 149 4.83 20.01 5.46
CA ASP A 149 4.61 21.33 4.88
C ASP A 149 5.76 21.71 3.94
N PHE A 150 5.44 22.50 2.93
CA PHE A 150 6.38 23.02 1.94
C PHE A 150 6.22 24.55 1.86
N ASP A 151 7.35 25.25 1.75
CA ASP A 151 7.36 26.72 1.74
C ASP A 151 6.85 27.31 0.40
N GLU A 152 6.83 26.54 -0.67
CA GLU A 152 6.43 26.97 -2.00
C GLU A 152 4.96 26.61 -2.29
N GLU A 153 4.22 27.53 -2.90
CA GLU A 153 2.79 27.32 -3.23
C GLU A 153 2.58 26.31 -4.36
N VAL A 154 3.56 26.21 -5.27
CA VAL A 154 3.47 25.29 -6.44
C VAL A 154 4.66 24.34 -6.44
N PHE A 155 4.40 23.09 -6.16
CA PHE A 155 5.40 22.03 -6.10
C PHE A 155 4.86 20.69 -6.61
N ALA A 156 5.78 19.77 -6.88
CA ALA A 156 5.48 18.37 -7.17
C ALA A 156 6.23 17.47 -6.18
N ILE A 157 5.50 16.54 -5.56
CA ILE A 157 6.06 15.57 -4.63
C ILE A 157 5.62 14.14 -5.01
N SER A 158 6.48 13.19 -4.74
CA SER A 158 6.17 11.76 -4.87
C SER A 158 7.03 10.93 -3.91
N PRO A 159 6.51 9.81 -3.37
CA PRO A 159 7.35 8.88 -2.64
C PRO A 159 8.57 8.47 -3.47
N SER A 160 9.72 8.32 -2.83
CA SER A 160 10.93 7.76 -3.42
C SER A 160 11.14 6.34 -2.87
N VAL A 161 12.33 5.77 -3.01
CA VAL A 161 12.62 4.42 -2.53
C VAL A 161 12.74 4.40 -1.01
N ASN A 162 11.84 3.66 -0.35
CA ASN A 162 11.75 3.50 1.10
C ASN A 162 11.79 2.00 1.46
N ALA A 163 12.89 1.31 1.17
CA ALA A 163 12.97 -0.15 1.26
C ALA A 163 13.02 -0.70 2.69
N ASP A 164 13.61 0.03 3.64
CA ASP A 164 13.77 -0.43 5.02
C ASP A 164 12.59 0.02 5.89
N ILE A 165 11.86 -0.95 6.44
CA ILE A 165 10.72 -0.69 7.34
C ILE A 165 11.15 -0.04 8.67
N ASN A 166 12.40 -0.24 9.11
CA ASN A 166 12.93 0.33 10.35
C ASN A 166 13.46 1.75 10.20
N ASN A 167 13.48 2.28 8.97
CA ASN A 167 13.93 3.64 8.75
C ASN A 167 13.03 4.63 9.52
N LYS A 168 13.68 5.62 10.15
CA LYS A 168 13.02 6.70 10.90
C LYS A 168 12.71 7.92 10.03
N LYS A 169 13.06 7.85 8.76
CA LYS A 169 12.87 8.92 7.80
C LYS A 169 12.07 8.41 6.61
N PHE A 170 11.20 9.27 6.09
CA PHE A 170 10.48 9.06 4.85
C PHE A 170 11.19 9.78 3.71
N ARG A 171 11.60 9.04 2.70
CA ARG A 171 12.27 9.59 1.52
C ARG A 171 11.26 9.89 0.42
N PHE A 172 11.34 11.09 -0.14
CA PHE A 172 10.49 11.51 -1.24
C PHE A 172 11.22 12.40 -2.25
N ASN A 173 10.69 12.50 -3.46
CA ASN A 173 11.12 13.43 -4.48
C ASN A 173 10.34 14.74 -4.34
N TYR A 174 11.01 15.84 -4.53
CA TYR A 174 10.45 17.19 -4.49
C TYR A 174 10.98 17.99 -5.67
N SER A 175 10.14 18.80 -6.29
CA SER A 175 10.54 19.84 -7.23
C SER A 175 9.52 20.98 -7.23
N SER A 176 9.97 22.18 -7.59
CA SER A 176 9.13 23.36 -7.75
C SER A 176 9.58 24.17 -8.98
N LEU A 177 9.01 25.35 -9.17
CA LEU A 177 9.45 26.27 -10.22
C LEU A 177 10.85 26.85 -9.95
N THR A 178 11.24 26.92 -8.68
CA THR A 178 12.54 27.49 -8.25
C THR A 178 13.51 26.42 -7.74
N THR A 179 13.03 25.23 -7.41
CA THR A 179 13.82 24.12 -6.87
C THR A 179 13.89 22.96 -7.87
N PRO A 180 15.08 22.57 -8.35
CA PRO A 180 15.24 21.42 -9.23
C PRO A 180 14.84 20.12 -8.54
N ASN A 181 14.64 19.05 -9.34
CA ASN A 181 14.26 17.74 -8.80
C ASN A 181 15.28 17.28 -7.73
N SER A 182 14.80 17.10 -6.52
CA SER A 182 15.58 16.83 -5.31
C SER A 182 15.02 15.62 -4.57
N VAL A 183 15.90 14.90 -3.88
CA VAL A 183 15.49 13.80 -2.96
C VAL A 183 15.64 14.31 -1.53
N ILE A 184 14.57 14.21 -0.76
CA ILE A 184 14.49 14.71 0.62
C ILE A 184 14.20 13.53 1.57
N ASP A 185 14.80 13.59 2.76
CA ASP A 185 14.63 12.64 3.88
C ASP A 185 14.04 13.31 5.10
#